data_d06348291b4bccb26a9b73b9c20c644b
#
_entry.id   d06348291b4bccb26a9b73b9c20c644b
#
_cell.length_a   1.000
_cell.length_b   1.000
_cell.length_c   1.000
_cell.angle_alpha   90.00
_cell.angle_beta   90.00
_cell.angle_gamma   90.00
#
_symmetry.space_group_name_H-M   'P 1'
#
loop_
_entity.id
_entity.type
_entity.pdbx_description
1 polymer ?
#
loop_
_entity_poly.entity_id
_entity_poly.type
_entity_poly.pdbx_seq_one_letter_code
_entity_poly.pdbx_strand_id
1 'polypeptide(L)'
;MERTQVKSRNAFSTRCDKLRAKYGVEIDEEAVLKEANGKNPWFVMCTHMFNDPRYQDIPDFKDYIPGGKRSDPAPVNFFWDKCQYGSDLFVYVPMPDFVGSVKKIHEAGGLAVVAHPFNTFYKNDEMLKVLLDAGVDGIEAYSNYHTPEQNVYYEKLAKEHHLLITCGSDFHGEKKPSIQMGEYGLDKDGSLWLEQFKEKLKAAREY
;
A
#
# COMPACT_ATOMS: atom_id res chain seq x y z
N MET A 1 6.53 12.58 12.52
CA MET A 1 5.73 11.44 13.01
C MET A 1 4.39 11.85 13.59
N GLU A 2 4.33 12.83 14.49
CA GLU A 2 3.08 13.27 15.17
C GLU A 2 1.95 13.67 14.22
N ARG A 3 2.23 14.47 13.17
CA ARG A 3 1.20 14.88 12.17
C ARG A 3 0.56 13.70 11.39
N THR A 4 1.33 12.66 11.14
CA THR A 4 0.81 11.48 10.41
C THR A 4 -0.08 10.62 11.32
N GLN A 5 0.28 10.50 12.60
CA GLN A 5 -0.53 9.79 13.59
C GLN A 5 -1.87 10.49 13.83
N VAL A 6 -1.88 11.82 13.93
CA VAL A 6 -3.12 12.60 14.07
C VAL A 6 -4.03 12.42 12.85
N LYS A 7 -3.50 12.50 11.63
CA LYS A 7 -4.28 12.27 10.40
C LYS A 7 -4.86 10.86 10.34
N SER A 8 -4.07 9.85 10.72
CA SER A 8 -4.51 8.46 10.75
C SER A 8 -5.60 8.22 11.79
N ARG A 9 -5.48 8.83 12.98
CA ARG A 9 -6.50 8.77 14.03
C ARG A 9 -7.80 9.43 13.61
N ASN A 10 -7.75 10.62 13.01
CA ASN A 10 -8.94 11.31 12.50
C ASN A 10 -9.63 10.51 11.40
N ALA A 11 -8.87 9.89 10.49
CA ALA A 11 -9.42 9.04 9.45
C ALA A 11 -10.08 7.77 10.02
N PHE A 12 -9.52 7.21 11.08
CA PHE A 12 -10.12 6.07 11.80
C PHE A 12 -11.46 6.48 12.42
N SER A 13 -11.50 7.58 13.19
CA SER A 13 -12.73 8.08 13.81
C SER A 13 -13.82 8.36 12.77
N THR A 14 -13.48 9.09 11.69
CA THR A 14 -14.43 9.36 10.59
C THR A 14 -14.97 8.06 9.97
N ARG A 15 -14.16 7.02 9.87
CA ARG A 15 -14.60 5.73 9.33
C ARG A 15 -15.51 4.99 10.33
N CYS A 16 -15.24 5.11 11.62
CA CYS A 16 -16.13 4.59 12.66
C CYS A 16 -17.52 5.26 12.60
N ASP A 17 -17.58 6.58 12.40
CA ASP A 17 -18.83 7.30 12.23
C ASP A 17 -19.63 6.81 11.01
N LYS A 18 -18.94 6.57 9.90
CA LYS A 18 -19.57 6.00 8.68
C LYS A 18 -20.09 4.58 8.92
N LEU A 19 -19.36 3.75 9.65
CA LEU A 19 -19.80 2.40 10.03
C LEU A 19 -21.02 2.44 10.93
N ARG A 20 -21.04 3.33 11.94
CA ARG A 20 -22.21 3.54 12.80
C ARG A 20 -23.42 3.97 11.98
N ALA A 21 -23.25 4.96 11.12
CA ALA A 21 -24.33 5.48 10.29
C ALA A 21 -24.90 4.46 9.31
N LYS A 22 -24.02 3.64 8.70
CA LYS A 22 -24.45 2.67 7.67
C LYS A 22 -24.98 1.37 8.26
N TYR A 23 -24.36 0.85 9.31
CA TYR A 23 -24.61 -0.50 9.81
C TYR A 23 -25.15 -0.55 11.24
N GLY A 24 -25.22 0.60 11.94
CA GLY A 24 -25.67 0.66 13.32
C GLY A 24 -24.72 -0.02 14.31
N VAL A 25 -23.46 -0.21 13.94
CA VAL A 25 -22.47 -0.87 14.81
C VAL A 25 -22.05 0.06 15.95
N GLU A 26 -21.90 -0.49 17.14
CA GLU A 26 -21.37 0.21 18.31
C GLU A 26 -19.85 0.01 18.37
N ILE A 27 -19.10 1.11 18.37
CA ILE A 27 -17.64 1.09 18.41
C ILE A 27 -17.17 2.00 19.54
N ASP A 28 -16.52 1.41 20.53
CA ASP A 28 -15.77 2.15 21.55
C ASP A 28 -14.36 2.45 21.01
N GLU A 29 -14.20 3.63 20.43
CA GLU A 29 -12.95 4.05 19.80
C GLU A 29 -11.79 4.14 20.80
N GLU A 30 -12.05 4.53 22.05
CA GLU A 30 -11.00 4.64 23.06
C GLU A 30 -10.47 3.26 23.46
N ALA A 31 -11.38 2.31 23.66
CA ALA A 31 -11.01 0.93 23.94
C ALA A 31 -10.22 0.31 22.79
N VAL A 32 -10.68 0.51 21.54
CA VAL A 32 -9.99 0.02 20.34
C VAL A 32 -8.61 0.64 20.19
N LEU A 33 -8.46 1.94 20.38
CA LEU A 33 -7.16 2.63 20.30
C LEU A 33 -6.19 2.16 21.39
N LYS A 34 -6.69 1.93 22.60
CA LYS A 34 -5.91 1.41 23.73
C LYS A 34 -5.40 -0.02 23.44
N GLU A 35 -6.28 -0.90 22.96
CA GLU A 35 -5.94 -2.27 22.59
C GLU A 35 -4.95 -2.33 21.42
N ALA A 36 -5.13 -1.47 20.43
CA ALA A 36 -4.23 -1.37 19.28
C ALA A 36 -2.80 -1.00 19.67
N ASN A 37 -2.62 -0.31 20.82
CA ASN A 37 -1.31 0.00 21.39
C ASN A 37 -0.32 0.55 20.35
N GLY A 38 -0.73 1.57 19.60
CA GLY A 38 0.08 2.19 18.54
C GLY A 38 0.09 1.45 17.20
N LYS A 39 -0.50 0.25 17.12
CA LYS A 39 -0.73 -0.45 15.84
C LYS A 39 -1.96 0.15 15.13
N ASN A 40 -2.26 -0.37 13.94
CA ASN A 40 -3.42 0.10 13.19
C ASN A 40 -4.73 -0.32 13.87
N PRO A 41 -5.55 0.62 14.42
CA PRO A 41 -6.77 0.33 15.15
C PRO A 41 -7.87 -0.31 14.28
N TRP A 42 -7.79 -0.16 12.96
CA TRP A 42 -8.71 -0.77 12.01
C TRP A 42 -8.79 -2.29 12.17
N PHE A 43 -7.63 -2.94 12.39
CA PHE A 43 -7.59 -4.41 12.56
C PHE A 43 -8.32 -4.84 13.82
N VAL A 44 -8.07 -4.16 14.94
CA VAL A 44 -8.74 -4.44 16.23
C VAL A 44 -10.23 -4.26 16.09
N MET A 45 -10.66 -3.11 15.57
CA MET A 45 -12.07 -2.77 15.38
C MET A 45 -12.79 -3.78 14.48
N CYS A 46 -12.22 -4.12 13.32
CA CYS A 46 -12.82 -5.11 12.42
C CYS A 46 -12.90 -6.50 13.05
N THR A 47 -11.86 -6.91 13.80
CA THR A 47 -11.87 -8.18 14.52
C THR A 47 -13.01 -8.24 15.53
N HIS A 48 -13.19 -7.20 16.34
CA HIS A 48 -14.32 -7.13 17.26
C HIS A 48 -15.65 -7.15 16.52
N MET A 49 -15.81 -6.30 15.51
CA MET A 49 -17.06 -6.17 14.75
C MET A 49 -17.49 -7.48 14.08
N PHE A 50 -16.57 -8.19 13.42
CA PHE A 50 -16.91 -9.43 12.70
C PHE A 50 -17.08 -10.64 13.62
N ASN A 51 -16.56 -10.61 14.84
CA ASN A 51 -16.77 -11.66 15.83
C ASN A 51 -17.98 -11.38 16.77
N ASP A 52 -18.60 -10.20 16.70
CA ASP A 52 -19.75 -9.86 17.53
C ASP A 52 -21.03 -10.50 16.96
N PRO A 53 -21.72 -11.36 17.73
CA PRO A 53 -22.96 -12.00 17.27
C PRO A 53 -24.04 -11.03 16.84
N ARG A 54 -24.07 -9.81 17.37
CA ARG A 54 -25.05 -8.77 17.04
C ARG A 54 -25.00 -8.34 15.57
N TYR A 55 -23.87 -8.52 14.89
CA TYR A 55 -23.63 -8.01 13.54
C TYR A 55 -23.49 -9.09 12.47
N GLN A 56 -23.57 -10.37 12.84
CA GLN A 56 -23.39 -11.49 11.92
C GLN A 56 -24.48 -11.59 10.84
N ASP A 57 -25.67 -11.06 11.11
CA ASP A 57 -26.78 -11.03 10.17
C ASP A 57 -26.72 -9.82 9.20
N ILE A 58 -25.77 -8.92 9.33
CA ILE A 58 -25.59 -7.81 8.40
C ILE A 58 -25.14 -8.37 7.04
N PRO A 59 -25.94 -8.16 5.96
CA PRO A 59 -25.63 -8.79 4.66
C PRO A 59 -24.25 -8.48 4.13
N ASP A 60 -23.79 -7.23 4.29
CA ASP A 60 -22.46 -6.77 3.86
C ASP A 60 -21.30 -7.41 4.65
N PHE A 61 -21.55 -8.02 5.80
CA PHE A 61 -20.54 -8.64 6.66
C PHE A 61 -20.37 -10.14 6.43
N LYS A 62 -21.34 -10.77 5.76
CA LYS A 62 -21.42 -12.21 5.57
C LYS A 62 -20.14 -12.87 5.04
N ASP A 63 -19.40 -12.17 4.18
CA ASP A 63 -18.16 -12.70 3.60
C ASP A 63 -16.95 -12.54 4.55
N TYR A 64 -17.02 -11.67 5.57
CA TYR A 64 -15.89 -11.32 6.44
C TYR A 64 -15.99 -11.92 7.85
N ILE A 65 -17.16 -12.38 8.27
CA ILE A 65 -17.33 -13.09 9.55
C ILE A 65 -16.64 -14.44 9.51
N PRO A 66 -16.38 -15.09 10.68
CA PRO A 66 -15.75 -16.40 10.73
C PRO A 66 -16.42 -17.42 9.81
N GLY A 67 -15.64 -18.07 8.94
CA GLY A 67 -16.12 -19.02 7.94
C GLY A 67 -16.61 -18.40 6.63
N GLY A 68 -16.68 -17.10 6.50
CA GLY A 68 -16.96 -16.40 5.26
C GLY A 68 -15.78 -16.48 4.28
N LYS A 69 -16.05 -16.38 2.98
CA LYS A 69 -15.03 -16.55 1.91
C LYS A 69 -13.95 -15.45 1.87
N ARG A 70 -14.14 -14.36 2.59
CA ARG A 70 -13.21 -13.22 2.73
C ARG A 70 -12.81 -12.98 4.19
N SER A 71 -12.95 -14.00 5.05
CA SER A 71 -12.70 -13.90 6.49
C SER A 71 -11.21 -13.93 6.87
N ASP A 72 -10.32 -14.29 5.95
CA ASP A 72 -8.89 -14.39 6.22
C ASP A 72 -8.05 -13.65 5.15
N PRO A 73 -7.42 -12.54 5.52
CA PRO A 73 -7.65 -11.71 6.71
C PRO A 73 -8.83 -10.73 6.52
N ALA A 74 -9.89 -10.88 7.28
CA ALA A 74 -11.12 -10.08 7.16
C ALA A 74 -10.89 -8.57 7.17
N PRO A 75 -10.09 -7.98 8.09
CA PRO A 75 -9.87 -6.52 8.11
C PRO A 75 -9.25 -5.97 6.84
N VAL A 76 -8.34 -6.71 6.21
CA VAL A 76 -7.69 -6.33 4.95
C VAL A 76 -8.69 -6.40 3.81
N ASN A 77 -9.38 -7.53 3.70
CA ASN A 77 -10.34 -7.78 2.65
C ASN A 77 -11.50 -6.76 2.69
N PHE A 78 -12.03 -6.50 3.88
CA PHE A 78 -13.10 -5.51 4.07
C PHE A 78 -12.64 -4.09 3.69
N PHE A 79 -11.40 -3.73 4.03
CA PHE A 79 -10.85 -2.44 3.64
C PHE A 79 -10.77 -2.28 2.13
N TRP A 80 -10.26 -3.28 1.42
CA TRP A 80 -10.15 -3.25 -0.04
C TRP A 80 -11.51 -3.26 -0.75
N ASP A 81 -12.47 -3.99 -0.21
CA ASP A 81 -13.78 -4.15 -0.85
C ASP A 81 -14.73 -2.97 -0.57
N LYS A 82 -14.63 -2.32 0.61
CA LYS A 82 -15.64 -1.39 1.11
C LYS A 82 -15.14 0.02 1.44
N CYS A 83 -13.81 0.24 1.46
CA CYS A 83 -13.25 1.54 1.88
C CYS A 83 -12.45 2.26 0.78
N GLN A 84 -12.54 1.80 -0.46
CA GLN A 84 -11.83 2.42 -1.59
C GLN A 84 -12.57 3.66 -2.10
N TYR A 85 -11.86 4.45 -2.93
CA TYR A 85 -12.44 5.62 -3.58
C TYR A 85 -13.76 5.28 -4.30
N GLY A 86 -14.78 6.10 -4.08
CA GLY A 86 -16.13 5.86 -4.62
C GLY A 86 -17.03 4.98 -3.74
N SER A 87 -16.52 4.40 -2.64
CA SER A 87 -17.35 3.64 -1.68
C SER A 87 -17.85 4.51 -0.53
N ASP A 88 -18.93 4.04 0.14
CA ASP A 88 -19.54 4.76 1.26
C ASP A 88 -18.61 4.92 2.46
N LEU A 89 -17.71 3.94 2.68
CA LEU A 89 -16.76 3.95 3.79
C LEU A 89 -15.42 4.62 3.42
N PHE A 90 -15.29 5.13 2.20
CA PHE A 90 -14.09 5.86 1.84
C PHE A 90 -13.90 7.10 2.72
N VAL A 91 -12.68 7.27 3.22
CA VAL A 91 -12.27 8.47 3.97
C VAL A 91 -11.02 9.02 3.30
N TYR A 92 -11.11 10.25 2.82
CA TYR A 92 -9.96 10.93 2.25
C TYR A 92 -8.93 11.25 3.35
N VAL A 93 -7.73 10.74 3.18
CA VAL A 93 -6.58 11.09 4.03
C VAL A 93 -5.63 11.93 3.17
N PRO A 94 -5.40 13.21 3.53
CA PRO A 94 -4.46 14.03 2.77
C PRO A 94 -3.06 13.44 2.83
N MET A 95 -2.60 12.90 1.71
CA MET A 95 -1.23 12.42 1.53
C MET A 95 -0.34 13.56 1.02
N PRO A 96 0.98 13.50 1.25
CA PRO A 96 1.90 14.38 0.55
C PRO A 96 1.72 14.22 -0.97
N ASP A 97 1.83 15.31 -1.71
CA ASP A 97 1.82 15.23 -3.16
C ASP A 97 3.05 14.45 -3.67
N PHE A 98 2.92 13.86 -4.85
CA PHE A 98 3.95 12.98 -5.40
C PHE A 98 5.27 13.71 -5.62
N VAL A 99 5.23 14.87 -6.28
CA VAL A 99 6.44 15.68 -6.59
C VAL A 99 7.15 16.11 -5.31
N GLY A 100 6.38 16.64 -4.33
CA GLY A 100 6.92 17.00 -3.03
C GLY A 100 7.47 15.82 -2.24
N SER A 101 6.95 14.62 -2.45
CA SER A 101 7.48 13.40 -1.83
C SER A 101 8.83 13.00 -2.43
N VAL A 102 8.96 13.00 -3.77
CA VAL A 102 10.23 12.76 -4.46
C VAL A 102 11.29 13.76 -4.01
N LYS A 103 10.95 15.06 -4.00
CA LYS A 103 11.85 16.12 -3.52
C LYS A 103 12.36 15.85 -2.10
N LYS A 104 11.48 15.50 -1.17
CA LYS A 104 11.88 15.20 0.22
C LYS A 104 12.77 13.97 0.35
N ILE A 105 12.56 12.95 -0.49
CA ILE A 105 13.44 11.78 -0.55
C ILE A 105 14.84 12.21 -0.97
N HIS A 106 14.96 13.04 -2.01
CA HIS A 106 16.24 13.56 -2.50
C HIS A 106 16.91 14.48 -1.45
N GLU A 107 16.16 15.39 -0.83
CA GLU A 107 16.67 16.25 0.27
C GLU A 107 17.22 15.43 1.45
N ALA A 108 16.73 14.21 1.64
CA ALA A 108 17.23 13.28 2.67
C ALA A 108 18.39 12.39 2.19
N GLY A 109 18.92 12.60 0.97
CA GLY A 109 19.96 11.78 0.37
C GLY A 109 19.47 10.37 -0.04
N GLY A 110 18.17 10.22 -0.30
CA GLY A 110 17.55 8.99 -0.76
C GLY A 110 17.31 8.94 -2.27
N LEU A 111 16.91 7.76 -2.77
CA LEU A 111 16.47 7.55 -4.14
C LEU A 111 14.98 7.24 -4.17
N ALA A 112 14.25 7.91 -5.05
CA ALA A 112 12.81 7.73 -5.24
C ALA A 112 12.55 6.62 -6.26
N VAL A 113 12.01 5.49 -5.81
CA VAL A 113 11.68 4.34 -6.66
C VAL A 113 10.18 4.10 -6.67
N VAL A 114 9.60 3.93 -7.86
CA VAL A 114 8.17 3.60 -8.02
C VAL A 114 7.97 2.11 -7.73
N ALA A 115 7.27 1.81 -6.64
CA ALA A 115 6.95 0.43 -6.25
C ALA A 115 5.79 -0.12 -7.08
N HIS A 116 5.80 -1.44 -7.37
CA HIS A 116 4.76 -2.21 -8.08
C HIS A 116 3.94 -1.37 -9.08
N PRO A 117 4.59 -0.82 -10.11
CA PRO A 117 4.02 0.20 -11.00
C PRO A 117 2.74 -0.24 -11.72
N PHE A 118 2.50 -1.52 -11.92
CA PHE A 118 1.25 -2.02 -12.49
C PHE A 118 0.02 -1.55 -11.71
N ASN A 119 0.10 -1.49 -10.40
CA ASN A 119 -0.98 -1.00 -9.55
C ASN A 119 -1.16 0.54 -9.66
N THR A 120 -0.18 1.25 -10.20
CA THR A 120 -0.18 2.70 -10.35
C THR A 120 -0.47 3.10 -11.79
N PHE A 121 0.22 2.49 -12.76
CA PHE A 121 0.05 2.73 -14.19
C PHE A 121 0.54 1.55 -15.03
N TYR A 122 -0.12 1.31 -16.15
CA TYR A 122 0.33 0.37 -17.17
C TYR A 122 -0.01 0.94 -18.55
N LYS A 123 1.00 1.10 -19.42
CA LYS A 123 0.85 1.71 -20.75
C LYS A 123 0.11 3.06 -20.71
N ASN A 124 0.44 3.87 -19.70
CA ASN A 124 -0.12 5.21 -19.51
C ASN A 124 1.01 6.23 -19.63
N ASP A 125 1.15 6.82 -20.81
CA ASP A 125 2.24 7.75 -21.12
C ASP A 125 2.13 9.06 -20.35
N GLU A 126 0.91 9.52 -20.04
CA GLU A 126 0.71 10.73 -19.23
C GLU A 126 1.24 10.52 -17.80
N MET A 127 0.92 9.38 -17.18
CA MET A 127 1.43 9.06 -15.85
C MET A 127 2.95 8.87 -15.88
N LEU A 128 3.47 8.17 -16.89
CA LEU A 128 4.93 8.02 -17.06
C LEU A 128 5.62 9.38 -17.13
N LYS A 129 5.06 10.31 -17.91
CA LYS A 129 5.60 11.68 -18.00
C LYS A 129 5.61 12.36 -16.62
N VAL A 130 4.53 12.26 -15.85
CA VAL A 130 4.47 12.82 -14.47
C VAL A 130 5.57 12.23 -13.58
N LEU A 131 5.82 10.93 -13.65
CA LEU A 131 6.87 10.26 -12.88
C LEU A 131 8.27 10.76 -13.27
N LEU A 132 8.54 10.87 -14.57
CA LEU A 132 9.83 11.34 -15.10
C LEU A 132 10.07 12.82 -14.77
N ASP A 133 9.06 13.66 -14.97
CA ASP A 133 9.12 15.10 -14.66
C ASP A 133 9.33 15.35 -13.15
N ALA A 134 8.84 14.47 -12.29
CA ALA A 134 9.08 14.53 -10.85
C ALA A 134 10.50 14.09 -10.46
N GLY A 135 11.24 13.48 -11.36
CA GLY A 135 12.62 13.04 -11.14
C GLY A 135 12.75 11.76 -10.35
N VAL A 136 11.88 10.77 -10.57
CA VAL A 136 12.06 9.44 -9.96
C VAL A 136 13.36 8.80 -10.42
N ASP A 137 14.03 8.10 -9.52
CA ASP A 137 15.34 7.49 -9.77
C ASP A 137 15.25 6.09 -10.34
N GLY A 138 14.14 5.40 -10.08
CA GLY A 138 13.99 4.01 -10.47
C GLY A 138 12.55 3.52 -10.44
N ILE A 139 12.40 2.27 -10.88
CA ILE A 139 11.13 1.57 -10.95
C ILE A 139 11.31 0.11 -10.54
N GLU A 140 10.37 -0.43 -9.79
CA GLU A 140 10.30 -1.85 -9.45
C GLU A 140 9.77 -2.61 -10.67
N ALA A 141 10.72 -3.04 -11.54
CA ALA A 141 10.35 -3.71 -12.78
C ALA A 141 9.85 -5.13 -12.58
N TYR A 142 10.31 -5.79 -11.52
CA TYR A 142 9.92 -7.14 -11.15
C TYR A 142 9.18 -7.11 -9.82
N SER A 143 7.90 -7.46 -9.87
CA SER A 143 7.03 -7.45 -8.71
C SER A 143 6.09 -8.67 -8.71
N ASN A 144 5.74 -9.15 -7.53
CA ASN A 144 4.77 -10.24 -7.38
C ASN A 144 3.40 -9.94 -8.02
N TYR A 145 3.09 -8.67 -8.28
CA TYR A 145 1.85 -8.25 -8.94
C TYR A 145 1.91 -8.24 -10.47
N HIS A 146 3.09 -8.45 -11.03
CA HIS A 146 3.30 -8.36 -12.47
C HIS A 146 3.19 -9.73 -13.14
N THR A 147 2.63 -9.77 -14.34
CA THR A 147 2.83 -10.89 -15.24
C THR A 147 4.25 -10.86 -15.84
N PRO A 148 4.76 -11.97 -16.40
CA PRO A 148 6.06 -11.98 -17.08
C PRO A 148 6.17 -10.91 -18.17
N GLU A 149 5.10 -10.66 -18.94
CA GLU A 149 5.06 -9.62 -19.98
C GLU A 149 5.15 -8.22 -19.38
N GLN A 150 4.56 -7.99 -18.22
CA GLN A 150 4.64 -6.73 -17.51
C GLN A 150 6.05 -6.48 -16.94
N ASN A 151 6.70 -7.52 -16.41
CA ASN A 151 8.10 -7.43 -15.99
C ASN A 151 9.01 -6.98 -17.14
N VAL A 152 8.86 -7.61 -18.31
CA VAL A 152 9.60 -7.24 -19.53
C VAL A 152 9.31 -5.81 -19.96
N TYR A 153 8.04 -5.40 -19.90
CA TYR A 153 7.63 -4.03 -20.22
C TYR A 153 8.29 -3.00 -19.32
N TYR A 154 8.26 -3.19 -18.00
CA TYR A 154 8.85 -2.23 -17.05
C TYR A 154 10.39 -2.24 -17.08
N GLU A 155 11.01 -3.39 -17.32
CA GLU A 155 12.47 -3.45 -17.53
C GLU A 155 12.89 -2.66 -18.76
N LYS A 156 12.17 -2.82 -19.87
CA LYS A 156 12.43 -2.06 -21.11
C LYS A 156 12.25 -0.57 -20.88
N LEU A 157 11.15 -0.18 -20.25
CA LEU A 157 10.83 1.21 -19.91
C LEU A 157 11.92 1.82 -19.02
N ALA A 158 12.37 1.09 -18.00
CA ALA A 158 13.46 1.56 -17.13
C ALA A 158 14.75 1.82 -17.91
N LYS A 159 15.11 0.93 -18.83
CA LYS A 159 16.30 1.08 -19.68
C LYS A 159 16.18 2.28 -20.65
N GLU A 160 15.02 2.45 -21.28
CA GLU A 160 14.74 3.56 -22.21
C GLU A 160 14.86 4.93 -21.54
N HIS A 161 14.46 5.01 -20.27
CA HIS A 161 14.47 6.26 -19.50
C HIS A 161 15.61 6.36 -18.48
N HIS A 162 16.60 5.49 -18.56
CA HIS A 162 17.77 5.48 -17.67
C HIS A 162 17.42 5.41 -16.18
N LEU A 163 16.32 4.72 -15.85
CA LEU A 163 15.89 4.49 -14.47
C LEU A 163 16.61 3.27 -13.88
N LEU A 164 16.83 3.32 -12.58
CA LEU A 164 17.25 2.14 -11.82
C LEU A 164 16.16 1.06 -11.85
N ILE A 165 16.59 -0.19 -11.91
CA ILE A 165 15.71 -1.35 -11.85
C ILE A 165 15.79 -1.94 -10.44
N THR A 166 14.65 -2.16 -9.84
CA THR A 166 14.53 -2.89 -8.58
C THR A 166 13.53 -4.05 -8.70
N CYS A 167 13.55 -4.93 -7.72
CA CYS A 167 12.69 -6.10 -7.61
C CYS A 167 12.12 -6.19 -6.20
N GLY A 168 10.85 -6.58 -6.04
CA GLY A 168 10.23 -6.73 -4.74
C GLY A 168 9.00 -7.62 -4.75
N SER A 169 8.82 -8.41 -3.69
CA SER A 169 7.64 -9.25 -3.50
C SER A 169 6.46 -8.53 -2.85
N ASP A 170 6.69 -7.35 -2.28
CA ASP A 170 5.72 -6.65 -1.42
C ASP A 170 5.24 -7.51 -0.24
N PHE A 171 6.15 -8.30 0.32
CA PHE A 171 5.88 -9.16 1.46
C PHE A 171 5.50 -8.36 2.71
N HIS A 172 4.40 -8.72 3.36
CA HIS A 172 3.85 -8.05 4.53
C HIS A 172 3.53 -9.00 5.68
N GLY A 173 4.13 -10.18 5.70
CA GLY A 173 3.86 -11.21 6.70
C GLY A 173 2.40 -11.65 6.69
N GLU A 174 1.83 -11.82 7.87
CA GLU A 174 0.44 -12.28 8.05
C GLU A 174 -0.64 -11.39 7.39
N LYS A 175 -0.30 -10.14 7.05
CA LYS A 175 -1.24 -9.23 6.38
C LYS A 175 -1.46 -9.57 4.90
N LYS A 176 -0.51 -10.26 4.28
CA LYS A 176 -0.57 -10.74 2.89
C LYS A 176 -0.03 -12.16 2.84
N PRO A 177 -0.75 -13.15 3.39
CA PRO A 177 -0.25 -14.50 3.58
C PRO A 177 0.06 -15.25 2.27
N SER A 178 -0.55 -14.83 1.16
CA SER A 178 -0.29 -15.39 -0.17
C SER A 178 1.01 -14.93 -0.81
N ILE A 179 1.70 -13.92 -0.24
CA ILE A 179 2.93 -13.37 -0.79
C ILE A 179 4.12 -13.90 0.01
N GLN A 180 5.05 -14.54 -0.69
CA GLN A 180 6.27 -15.07 -0.11
C GLN A 180 7.43 -14.06 -0.27
N MET A 181 8.30 -14.01 0.74
CA MET A 181 9.51 -13.18 0.66
C MET A 181 10.44 -13.71 -0.44
N GLY A 182 10.89 -12.82 -1.34
CA GLY A 182 11.79 -13.18 -2.42
C GLY A 182 11.11 -13.68 -3.70
N GLU A 183 9.80 -13.86 -3.69
CA GLU A 183 9.03 -14.23 -4.90
C GLU A 183 8.56 -12.98 -5.64
N TYR A 184 9.27 -12.57 -6.67
CA TYR A 184 8.98 -11.38 -7.49
C TYR A 184 9.17 -11.60 -8.99
N GLY A 185 9.28 -12.84 -9.43
CA GLY A 185 9.30 -13.23 -10.85
C GLY A 185 10.58 -12.90 -11.61
N LEU A 186 11.70 -12.63 -10.93
CA LEU A 186 13.00 -12.49 -11.57
C LEU A 186 13.65 -13.88 -11.75
N ASP A 187 13.94 -14.25 -12.98
CA ASP A 187 14.52 -15.52 -13.40
C ASP A 187 16.00 -15.41 -13.85
N LYS A 188 16.62 -14.24 -13.64
CA LYS A 188 17.99 -13.94 -14.05
C LYS A 188 18.79 -13.21 -12.95
N ASP A 189 20.10 -13.11 -13.14
CA ASP A 189 20.97 -12.38 -12.23
C ASP A 189 20.68 -10.87 -12.27
N GLY A 190 20.34 -10.31 -11.11
CA GLY A 190 20.08 -8.88 -10.89
C GLY A 190 21.21 -8.15 -10.18
N SER A 191 22.38 -8.78 -9.96
CA SER A 191 23.48 -8.18 -9.21
C SER A 191 23.99 -6.88 -9.81
N LEU A 192 24.00 -6.75 -11.14
CA LEU A 192 24.38 -5.49 -11.80
C LEU A 192 23.46 -4.33 -11.41
N TRP A 193 22.14 -4.56 -11.32
CA TRP A 193 21.18 -3.52 -10.92
C TRP A 193 21.37 -3.13 -9.46
N LEU A 194 21.69 -4.10 -8.61
CA LEU A 194 22.00 -3.83 -7.20
C LEU A 194 23.25 -2.95 -7.06
N GLU A 195 24.31 -3.22 -7.82
CA GLU A 195 25.53 -2.38 -7.80
C GLU A 195 25.24 -0.97 -8.32
N GLN A 196 24.52 -0.84 -9.43
CA GLN A 196 24.10 0.47 -9.96
C GLN A 196 23.28 1.26 -8.93
N PHE A 197 22.38 0.58 -8.20
CA PHE A 197 21.60 1.20 -7.13
C PHE A 197 22.49 1.70 -6.00
N LYS A 198 23.45 0.88 -5.54
CA LYS A 198 24.40 1.24 -4.48
C LYS A 198 25.27 2.43 -4.87
N GLU A 199 25.79 2.45 -6.09
CA GLU A 199 26.62 3.53 -6.62
C GLU A 199 25.82 4.85 -6.66
N LYS A 200 24.61 4.82 -7.21
CA LYS A 200 23.75 6.02 -7.27
C LYS A 200 23.35 6.51 -5.88
N LEU A 201 23.04 5.59 -4.95
CA LEU A 201 22.71 5.96 -3.56
C LEU A 201 23.90 6.56 -2.83
N LYS A 202 25.12 6.06 -3.07
CA LYS A 202 26.34 6.64 -2.52
C LYS A 202 26.54 8.07 -3.03
N ALA A 203 26.44 8.27 -4.35
CA ALA A 203 26.54 9.60 -4.96
C ALA A 203 25.48 10.59 -4.40
N ALA A 204 24.23 10.15 -4.19
CA ALA A 204 23.16 10.99 -3.64
C ALA A 204 23.41 11.45 -2.19
N ARG A 205 24.28 10.75 -1.44
CA ARG A 205 24.62 11.06 -0.03
C ARG A 205 25.86 11.92 0.13
N GLU A 206 26.64 12.08 -0.92
CA GLU A 206 27.88 12.88 -0.91
C GLU A 206 27.62 14.36 -1.27
N TYR A 207 26.36 14.72 -1.61
CA TYR A 207 25.87 16.05 -1.89
C TYR A 207 24.89 16.53 -0.79
#